data_1b7a6c4ed1a03b7903c036f90cc63aa4
#
_entry.id   1b7a6c4ed1a03b7903c036f90cc63aa4
#
_cell.length_a   1.000
_cell.length_b   1.000
_cell.length_c   1.000
_cell.angle_alpha   90.00
_cell.angle_beta   90.00
_cell.angle_gamma   90.00
#
_symmetry.space_group_name_H-M   'P 1'
#
loop_
_entity.id
_entity.type
_entity.pdbx_description
1 polymer ?
#
loop_
_entity_poly.entity_id
_entity_poly.type
_entity_poly.pdbx_seq_one_letter_code
_entity_poly.pdbx_strand_id
1 'polypeptide(L)'
;MRLIYENMLQTAKLHVNRLVLGDSTISWTKKLIILSFLLKMRQIIKEVYMSSHRLYLKKNKEFSLMKGHPWAYGEAFREVPERLATGDLVEVRSHRDQLMGFGYADVDSKILVRMLPLANGETLSAGIGRLVRAAVAMRLERFSGGETTAYRLVNGEGDSIPGLIIDRYDRAVSLQIYSLGLEPALPAVVKAIRELLPEVKWVWRRNQIRLARADAAGLIYGSNLPDKIEFREYGLKFSTDLVNGQKTGFFLDQRENRNLVRSVASGRSFLNVCGYTGAFTVAAAAGGATHSVTVDIARPALIEAERNLRLNSLALTSHKLVAADMYEYLTQCRQGSFDLVVLDPPSMAKNRRDAEKALRAYRRLNQLGAKVVSSGGYLFTASCTSQVSREEFLESVRDGVAAAGRRAMIVHESFHAADHPIALAHPEGRYLKGLLLKICQE
;
A
#
# COMPACT_ATOMS: atom_id res chain seq x y z
N MET A 1 32.03 -2.14 8.65
CA MET A 1 32.04 -2.17 7.17
C MET A 1 33.31 -1.50 6.61
N ARG A 2 33.64 -0.25 6.96
CA ARG A 2 34.93 0.38 6.55
C ARG A 2 36.14 -0.46 7.00
N LEU A 3 36.14 -0.95 8.24
CA LEU A 3 37.15 -1.86 8.77
C LEU A 3 37.20 -3.22 8.03
N ILE A 4 36.03 -3.76 7.67
CA ILE A 4 35.93 -4.99 6.86
C ILE A 4 36.44 -4.74 5.44
N TYR A 5 36.11 -3.60 4.84
CA TYR A 5 36.60 -3.17 3.53
C TYR A 5 38.11 -2.91 3.55
N GLU A 6 38.62 -2.22 4.54
CA GLU A 6 40.06 -1.97 4.70
C GLU A 6 40.81 -3.31 4.95
N ASN A 7 40.23 -4.19 5.75
CA ASN A 7 40.76 -5.54 5.95
C ASN A 7 40.69 -6.41 4.70
N MET A 8 39.59 -6.37 3.94
CA MET A 8 39.49 -7.06 2.64
C MET A 8 40.46 -6.47 1.61
N LEU A 9 40.63 -5.15 1.57
CA LEU A 9 41.63 -4.49 0.72
C LEU A 9 43.06 -4.84 1.13
N GLN A 10 43.36 -4.90 2.43
CA GLN A 10 44.63 -5.36 2.93
C GLN A 10 44.87 -6.85 2.63
N THR A 11 43.84 -7.68 2.85
CA THR A 11 43.89 -9.10 2.55
C THR A 11 44.03 -9.34 1.04
N ALA A 12 43.30 -8.61 0.21
CA ALA A 12 43.44 -8.65 -1.25
C ALA A 12 44.84 -8.14 -1.70
N LYS A 13 45.35 -7.05 -1.12
CA LYS A 13 46.74 -6.59 -1.37
C LYS A 13 47.79 -7.63 -0.97
N LEU A 14 47.62 -8.27 0.17
CA LEU A 14 48.53 -9.35 0.64
C LEU A 14 48.45 -10.55 -0.28
N HIS A 15 47.26 -10.98 -0.72
CA HIS A 15 47.11 -12.09 -1.66
C HIS A 15 47.61 -11.73 -3.07
N VAL A 16 47.38 -10.49 -3.56
CA VAL A 16 47.92 -10.02 -4.83
C VAL A 16 49.44 -9.95 -4.79
N ASN A 17 50.03 -9.41 -3.72
CA ASN A 17 51.49 -9.42 -3.56
C ASN A 17 52.07 -10.83 -3.48
N ARG A 18 51.42 -11.76 -2.79
CA ARG A 18 51.85 -13.17 -2.69
C ARG A 18 51.69 -13.93 -4.01
N LEU A 19 50.56 -13.76 -4.73
CA LEU A 19 50.25 -14.39 -6.03
C LEU A 19 51.05 -13.78 -7.19
N VAL A 20 51.22 -12.44 -7.19
CA VAL A 20 51.87 -11.76 -8.32
C VAL A 20 53.37 -11.69 -8.19
N LEU A 21 53.90 -11.57 -6.96
CA LEU A 21 55.34 -11.42 -6.70
C LEU A 21 56.02 -12.68 -6.13
N GLY A 22 55.26 -13.61 -5.51
CA GLY A 22 55.81 -14.76 -4.77
C GLY A 22 55.70 -16.11 -5.47
N ASP A 23 54.90 -16.28 -6.51
CA ASP A 23 54.72 -17.56 -7.16
C ASP A 23 55.21 -17.55 -8.61
N SER A 24 56.34 -18.20 -8.81
CA SER A 24 56.99 -18.33 -10.14
C SER A 24 56.26 -19.32 -11.06
N THR A 25 55.31 -20.10 -10.58
CA THR A 25 54.56 -21.10 -11.35
C THR A 25 53.38 -20.49 -12.15
N ILE A 26 52.94 -19.26 -11.80
CA ILE A 26 51.85 -18.59 -12.49
C ILE A 26 52.40 -17.78 -13.67
N SER A 27 51.92 -18.09 -14.89
CA SER A 27 52.35 -17.37 -16.09
C SER A 27 51.99 -15.87 -16.01
N TRP A 28 52.83 -15.04 -16.59
CA TRP A 28 52.61 -13.57 -16.65
C TRP A 28 51.23 -13.19 -17.19
N THR A 29 50.70 -13.93 -18.15
CA THR A 29 49.37 -13.73 -18.75
C THR A 29 48.25 -13.92 -17.70
N LYS A 30 48.33 -14.97 -16.88
CA LYS A 30 47.35 -15.18 -15.78
C LYS A 30 47.46 -14.11 -14.70
N LYS A 31 48.67 -13.64 -14.39
CA LYS A 31 48.89 -12.53 -13.43
C LYS A 31 48.26 -11.25 -13.91
N LEU A 32 48.36 -10.90 -15.20
CA LEU A 32 47.73 -9.73 -15.82
C LEU A 32 46.21 -9.83 -15.84
N ILE A 33 45.64 -11.00 -16.11
CA ILE A 33 44.19 -11.22 -16.10
C ILE A 33 43.61 -11.00 -14.68
N ILE A 34 44.25 -11.57 -13.66
CA ILE A 34 43.85 -11.40 -12.25
C ILE A 34 43.96 -9.95 -11.84
N LEU A 35 45.03 -9.25 -12.20
CA LEU A 35 45.21 -7.84 -11.91
C LEU A 35 44.14 -6.95 -12.60
N SER A 36 43.85 -7.24 -13.88
CA SER A 36 42.82 -6.56 -14.64
C SER A 36 41.43 -6.78 -14.05
N PHE A 37 41.14 -8.01 -13.61
CA PHE A 37 39.89 -8.33 -12.92
C PHE A 37 39.75 -7.58 -11.59
N LEU A 38 40.82 -7.55 -10.78
CA LEU A 38 40.85 -6.86 -9.50
C LEU A 38 40.74 -5.32 -9.67
N LEU A 39 41.35 -4.76 -10.71
CA LEU A 39 41.24 -3.35 -11.05
C LEU A 39 39.80 -3.01 -11.50
N LYS A 40 39.19 -3.82 -12.34
CA LYS A 40 37.78 -3.69 -12.73
C LYS A 40 36.84 -3.82 -11.53
N MET A 41 37.06 -4.82 -10.67
CA MET A 41 36.28 -4.96 -9.42
C MET A 41 36.47 -3.76 -8.48
N ARG A 42 37.67 -3.25 -8.33
CA ARG A 42 37.95 -2.02 -7.54
C ARG A 42 37.28 -0.81 -8.15
N GLN A 43 37.20 -0.70 -9.48
CA GLN A 43 36.52 0.39 -10.16
C GLN A 43 35.00 0.26 -10.02
N ILE A 44 34.45 -0.93 -10.20
CA ILE A 44 33.02 -1.21 -9.95
C ILE A 44 32.64 -0.93 -8.49
N ILE A 45 33.48 -1.38 -7.54
CA ILE A 45 33.28 -1.09 -6.11
C ILE A 45 33.36 0.40 -5.86
N LYS A 46 34.31 1.12 -6.47
CA LYS A 46 34.47 2.57 -6.33
C LYS A 46 33.30 3.33 -6.95
N GLU A 47 32.81 2.90 -8.10
CA GLU A 47 31.61 3.46 -8.76
C GLU A 47 30.32 3.16 -7.98
N VAL A 48 30.16 1.96 -7.45
CA VAL A 48 29.01 1.55 -6.61
C VAL A 48 29.03 2.23 -5.24
N TYR A 49 30.22 2.44 -4.63
CA TYR A 49 30.35 3.03 -3.29
C TYR A 49 30.58 4.57 -3.27
N MET A 50 30.85 5.20 -4.41
CA MET A 50 31.18 6.65 -4.47
C MET A 50 30.19 7.50 -5.24
N SER A 51 29.02 6.99 -5.63
CA SER A 51 28.01 7.80 -6.33
C SER A 51 26.86 8.27 -5.44
N SER A 52 27.06 8.45 -4.14
CA SER A 52 26.07 9.18 -3.35
C SER A 52 26.22 10.68 -3.60
N HIS A 53 25.19 11.29 -4.17
CA HIS A 53 25.11 12.74 -4.26
C HIS A 53 24.87 13.33 -2.87
N ARG A 54 25.59 14.40 -2.51
CA ARG A 54 25.32 15.16 -1.30
C ARG A 54 24.39 16.32 -1.63
N LEU A 55 23.25 16.37 -0.96
CA LEU A 55 22.29 17.45 -1.09
C LEU A 55 22.14 18.18 0.24
N TYR A 56 22.26 19.52 0.17
CA TYR A 56 22.23 20.37 1.35
C TYR A 56 20.89 21.08 1.47
N LEU A 57 20.25 20.95 2.63
CA LEU A 57 19.02 21.66 2.93
C LEU A 57 19.24 23.16 3.10
N LYS A 58 18.25 23.96 2.77
CA LYS A 58 18.18 25.36 3.17
C LYS A 58 17.96 25.46 4.68
N LYS A 59 18.35 26.59 5.28
CA LYS A 59 18.11 26.86 6.69
C LYS A 59 16.64 26.69 7.05
N ASN A 60 16.36 26.04 8.17
CA ASN A 60 15.02 25.75 8.71
C ASN A 60 14.16 24.78 7.86
N LYS A 61 14.74 24.04 6.92
CA LYS A 61 14.03 22.99 6.13
C LYS A 61 14.32 21.58 6.65
N GLU A 62 15.12 21.43 7.70
CA GLU A 62 15.48 20.16 8.32
C GLU A 62 14.45 19.61 9.32
N PHE A 63 13.54 20.45 9.86
CA PHE A 63 12.66 20.07 10.97
C PHE A 63 11.75 18.86 10.70
N SER A 64 11.20 18.75 9.52
CA SER A 64 10.35 17.59 9.16
C SER A 64 11.16 16.29 9.13
N LEU A 65 12.36 16.33 8.55
CA LEU A 65 13.26 15.17 8.50
C LEU A 65 13.79 14.78 9.88
N MET A 66 14.10 15.77 10.74
CA MET A 66 14.48 15.53 12.14
C MET A 66 13.40 14.83 12.95
N LYS A 67 12.12 15.06 12.60
CA LYS A 67 10.96 14.36 13.17
C LYS A 67 10.71 13.00 12.53
N GLY A 68 11.52 12.59 11.54
CA GLY A 68 11.41 11.31 10.86
C GLY A 68 10.47 11.30 9.65
N HIS A 69 10.04 12.48 9.15
CA HIS A 69 9.23 12.55 7.93
C HIS A 69 10.01 11.98 6.74
N PRO A 70 9.44 11.06 5.93
CA PRO A 70 10.20 10.35 4.90
C PRO A 70 10.40 11.12 3.60
N TRP A 71 9.85 12.33 3.46
CA TRP A 71 9.88 13.09 2.21
C TRP A 71 10.68 14.39 2.34
N ALA A 72 11.62 14.59 1.41
CA ALA A 72 12.31 15.86 1.21
C ALA A 72 11.94 16.44 -0.17
N TYR A 73 11.29 17.60 -0.14
CA TYR A 73 10.82 18.28 -1.35
C TYR A 73 11.97 19.04 -2.03
N GLY A 74 11.95 19.17 -3.37
CA GLY A 74 12.99 19.82 -4.14
C GLY A 74 13.27 21.26 -3.69
N GLU A 75 12.24 22.02 -3.36
CA GLU A 75 12.34 23.39 -2.85
C GLU A 75 13.09 23.53 -1.49
N ALA A 76 13.24 22.43 -0.76
CA ALA A 76 13.94 22.41 0.53
C ALA A 76 15.47 22.43 0.37
N PHE A 77 15.99 22.08 -0.79
CA PHE A 77 17.44 22.02 -1.06
C PHE A 77 17.99 23.35 -1.57
N ARG A 78 19.26 23.62 -1.28
CA ARG A 78 19.98 24.83 -1.76
C ARG A 78 20.15 24.77 -3.27
N GLU A 79 20.61 23.65 -3.73
CA GLU A 79 20.93 23.35 -5.12
C GLU A 79 20.64 21.87 -5.41
N VAL A 80 20.18 21.58 -6.60
CA VAL A 80 19.98 20.23 -7.10
C VAL A 80 20.94 20.05 -8.28
N PRO A 81 21.94 19.16 -8.18
CA PRO A 81 22.89 18.96 -9.26
C PRO A 81 22.22 18.51 -10.56
N GLU A 82 22.56 19.10 -11.71
CA GLU A 82 22.01 18.72 -13.02
C GLU A 82 22.22 17.24 -13.36
N ARG A 83 23.30 16.65 -12.86
CA ARG A 83 23.64 15.22 -13.05
C ARG A 83 22.88 14.25 -12.14
N LEU A 84 22.06 14.77 -11.19
CA LEU A 84 21.26 13.90 -10.32
C LEU A 84 20.20 13.20 -11.15
N ALA A 85 20.15 11.87 -11.05
CA ALA A 85 19.17 11.06 -11.75
C ALA A 85 18.21 10.35 -10.77
N THR A 86 17.03 10.02 -11.27
CA THR A 86 16.04 9.21 -10.51
C THR A 86 16.62 7.84 -10.21
N GLY A 87 16.67 7.46 -8.93
CA GLY A 87 17.26 6.23 -8.42
C GLY A 87 18.66 6.41 -7.81
N ASP A 88 19.28 7.57 -7.97
CA ASP A 88 20.56 7.83 -7.34
C ASP A 88 20.43 7.82 -5.81
N LEU A 89 21.42 7.23 -5.15
CA LEU A 89 21.54 7.29 -3.70
C LEU A 89 21.97 8.70 -3.29
N VAL A 90 21.25 9.28 -2.35
CA VAL A 90 21.48 10.64 -1.86
C VAL A 90 21.80 10.63 -0.37
N GLU A 91 22.87 11.36 -0.01
CA GLU A 91 23.21 11.74 1.35
C GLU A 91 22.59 13.13 1.60
N VAL A 92 21.57 13.22 2.45
CA VAL A 92 20.92 14.49 2.81
C VAL A 92 21.62 15.10 4.01
N ARG A 93 22.01 16.37 3.89
CA ARG A 93 22.70 17.14 4.92
C ARG A 93 21.92 18.40 5.29
N SER A 94 22.01 18.80 6.55
CA SER A 94 21.47 20.07 7.03
C SER A 94 22.23 21.25 6.40
N HIS A 95 21.73 22.47 6.61
CA HIS A 95 22.45 23.70 6.20
C HIS A 95 23.80 23.88 6.89
N ARG A 96 24.09 23.15 7.99
CA ARG A 96 25.36 23.15 8.74
C ARG A 96 26.21 21.91 8.49
N ASP A 97 25.97 21.20 7.38
CA ASP A 97 26.69 19.98 6.99
C ASP A 97 26.53 18.78 7.94
N GLN A 98 25.51 18.76 8.79
CA GLN A 98 25.18 17.58 9.60
C GLN A 98 24.44 16.55 8.75
N LEU A 99 24.82 15.28 8.85
CA LEU A 99 24.13 14.18 8.18
C LEU A 99 22.70 14.04 8.72
N MET A 100 21.71 14.16 7.84
CA MET A 100 20.30 13.96 8.14
C MET A 100 19.82 12.54 7.83
N GLY A 101 20.53 11.81 6.95
CA GLY A 101 20.23 10.46 6.54
C GLY A 101 20.48 10.24 5.06
N PHE A 102 20.01 9.07 4.60
CA PHE A 102 20.13 8.64 3.20
C PHE A 102 18.74 8.48 2.57
N GLY A 103 18.69 8.55 1.26
CA GLY A 103 17.48 8.32 0.50
C GLY A 103 17.79 8.09 -0.97
N TYR A 104 16.77 7.91 -1.77
CA TYR A 104 16.91 7.86 -3.22
C TYR A 104 16.22 9.06 -3.88
N ALA A 105 16.81 9.53 -4.97
CA ALA A 105 16.30 10.65 -5.75
C ALA A 105 15.11 10.26 -6.64
N ASP A 106 14.21 11.23 -6.86
CA ASP A 106 13.12 11.16 -7.83
C ASP A 106 12.97 12.56 -8.45
N VAL A 107 13.76 12.80 -9.50
CA VAL A 107 13.92 14.16 -10.10
C VAL A 107 12.67 14.64 -10.83
N ASP A 108 11.77 13.73 -11.21
CA ASP A 108 10.51 14.04 -11.89
C ASP A 108 9.36 14.29 -10.89
N SER A 109 9.65 14.19 -9.58
CA SER A 109 8.68 14.35 -8.51
C SER A 109 8.92 15.62 -7.69
N LYS A 110 7.85 16.20 -7.14
CA LYS A 110 7.98 17.24 -6.12
C LYS A 110 8.71 16.73 -4.88
N ILE A 111 8.57 15.44 -4.55
CA ILE A 111 9.32 14.75 -3.49
C ILE A 111 10.65 14.32 -4.11
N LEU A 112 11.64 15.23 -4.07
CA LEU A 112 12.94 15.00 -4.71
C LEU A 112 13.72 13.84 -4.08
N VAL A 113 13.67 13.70 -2.76
CA VAL A 113 14.35 12.61 -2.05
C VAL A 113 13.38 11.90 -1.13
N ARG A 114 13.32 10.59 -1.27
CA ARG A 114 12.59 9.70 -0.37
C ARG A 114 13.59 9.07 0.59
N MET A 115 13.47 9.44 1.87
CA MET A 115 14.39 9.02 2.93
C MET A 115 14.24 7.55 3.25
N LEU A 116 15.35 6.87 3.48
CA LEU A 116 15.44 5.47 3.84
C LEU A 116 16.37 5.28 5.04
N PRO A 117 16.06 4.40 5.98
CA PRO A 117 16.93 4.07 7.11
C PRO A 117 18.08 3.14 6.66
N LEU A 118 18.95 3.66 5.80
CA LEU A 118 20.14 2.96 5.32
C LEU A 118 21.31 3.13 6.28
N ALA A 119 22.11 2.08 6.44
CA ALA A 119 23.38 2.18 7.11
C ALA A 119 24.40 2.90 6.20
N ASN A 120 25.42 3.51 6.82
CA ASN A 120 26.51 4.13 6.06
C ASN A 120 27.21 3.09 5.18
N GLY A 121 27.29 3.35 3.87
CA GLY A 121 27.86 2.45 2.89
C GLY A 121 26.92 1.29 2.45
N GLU A 122 25.68 1.27 2.89
CA GLU A 122 24.66 0.34 2.38
C GLU A 122 24.15 0.80 1.01
N THR A 123 24.10 -0.12 0.05
CA THR A 123 23.53 0.18 -1.27
C THR A 123 22.02 0.25 -1.20
N LEU A 124 21.38 0.96 -2.14
CA LEU A 124 19.93 1.05 -2.24
C LEU A 124 19.28 -0.33 -2.29
N SER A 125 19.76 -1.23 -3.14
CA SER A 125 19.21 -2.58 -3.30
C SER A 125 19.36 -3.44 -2.03
N ALA A 126 20.49 -3.35 -1.31
CA ALA A 126 20.71 -4.09 -0.08
C ALA A 126 19.76 -3.59 1.04
N GLY A 127 19.66 -2.27 1.19
CA GLY A 127 18.77 -1.66 2.19
C GLY A 127 17.30 -1.95 1.93
N ILE A 128 16.83 -1.78 0.70
CA ILE A 128 15.45 -2.13 0.31
C ILE A 128 15.18 -3.61 0.57
N GLY A 129 16.08 -4.51 0.16
CA GLY A 129 15.92 -5.96 0.42
C GLY A 129 15.82 -6.29 1.90
N ARG A 130 16.63 -5.64 2.75
CA ARG A 130 16.59 -5.79 4.22
C ARG A 130 15.26 -5.29 4.79
N LEU A 131 14.79 -4.12 4.37
CA LEU A 131 13.54 -3.52 4.83
C LEU A 131 12.31 -4.36 4.40
N VAL A 132 12.31 -4.87 3.17
CA VAL A 132 11.26 -5.78 2.68
C VAL A 132 11.22 -7.05 3.53
N ARG A 133 12.38 -7.67 3.86
CA ARG A 133 12.40 -8.83 4.76
C ARG A 133 11.78 -8.53 6.11
N ALA A 134 12.11 -7.39 6.71
CA ALA A 134 11.56 -6.99 8.01
C ALA A 134 10.04 -6.79 7.94
N ALA A 135 9.56 -6.11 6.90
CA ALA A 135 8.12 -5.89 6.68
C ALA A 135 7.36 -7.21 6.46
N VAL A 136 7.89 -8.12 5.63
CA VAL A 136 7.28 -9.44 5.38
C VAL A 136 7.27 -10.28 6.65
N ALA A 137 8.37 -10.33 7.40
CA ALA A 137 8.46 -11.10 8.65
C ALA A 137 7.38 -10.66 9.67
N MET A 138 7.17 -9.36 9.85
CA MET A 138 6.13 -8.81 10.73
C MET A 138 4.72 -9.28 10.33
N ARG A 139 4.43 -9.43 9.02
CA ARG A 139 3.14 -9.95 8.54
C ARG A 139 3.00 -11.45 8.75
N LEU A 140 4.08 -12.20 8.57
CA LEU A 140 4.05 -13.64 8.78
C LEU A 140 3.75 -14.02 10.23
N GLU A 141 4.26 -13.26 11.20
CA GLU A 141 3.90 -13.44 12.62
C GLU A 141 2.39 -13.29 12.84
N ARG A 142 1.75 -12.33 12.17
CA ARG A 142 0.33 -12.04 12.33
C ARG A 142 -0.59 -13.00 11.58
N PHE A 143 -0.19 -13.47 10.41
CA PHE A 143 -1.03 -14.26 9.49
C PHE A 143 -0.59 -15.72 9.36
N SER A 144 0.00 -16.28 10.40
CA SER A 144 0.49 -17.67 10.41
C SER A 144 -0.60 -18.73 10.37
N GLY A 145 -1.85 -18.40 10.78
CA GLY A 145 -2.95 -19.36 10.92
C GLY A 145 -3.60 -19.83 9.61
N GLY A 146 -3.25 -19.26 8.45
CA GLY A 146 -3.74 -19.70 7.14
C GLY A 146 -5.19 -19.36 6.80
N GLU A 147 -5.97 -18.81 7.72
CA GLU A 147 -7.35 -18.36 7.47
C GLU A 147 -7.38 -17.06 6.64
N THR A 148 -6.31 -16.29 6.66
CA THR A 148 -6.13 -15.10 5.84
C THR A 148 -4.87 -15.26 5.01
N THR A 149 -5.01 -15.37 3.69
CA THR A 149 -3.90 -15.57 2.74
C THR A 149 -3.71 -14.36 1.83
N ALA A 150 -4.51 -13.27 2.04
CA ALA A 150 -4.29 -12.00 1.36
C ALA A 150 -4.13 -10.87 2.36
N TYR A 151 -2.99 -10.17 2.25
CA TYR A 151 -2.64 -9.06 3.11
C TYR A 151 -1.51 -8.24 2.50
N ARG A 152 -1.37 -7.00 2.95
CA ARG A 152 -0.29 -6.11 2.56
C ARG A 152 1.03 -6.57 3.15
N LEU A 153 2.03 -6.80 2.32
CA LEU A 153 3.41 -7.15 2.74
C LEU A 153 4.26 -5.92 3.01
N VAL A 154 4.08 -4.85 2.20
CA VAL A 154 4.82 -3.59 2.36
C VAL A 154 3.86 -2.42 2.13
N ASN A 155 3.78 -1.51 3.10
CA ASN A 155 2.93 -0.32 3.08
C ASN A 155 3.74 0.98 2.98
N GLY A 156 4.61 1.07 2.01
CA GLY A 156 5.32 2.31 1.67
C GLY A 156 6.04 2.95 2.85
N GLU A 157 5.69 4.16 3.13
CA GLU A 157 6.22 5.00 4.22
C GLU A 157 6.04 4.35 5.60
N GLY A 158 4.95 3.59 5.78
CA GLY A 158 4.68 2.86 7.02
C GLY A 158 5.70 1.78 7.35
N ASP A 159 6.32 1.19 6.33
CA ASP A 159 7.39 0.21 6.45
C ASP A 159 8.78 0.80 6.14
N SER A 160 8.88 2.14 6.14
CA SER A 160 10.12 2.87 5.85
C SER A 160 10.67 2.62 4.44
N ILE A 161 9.81 2.28 3.48
CA ILE A 161 10.15 2.11 2.06
C ILE A 161 9.25 3.02 1.22
N PRO A 162 9.44 4.35 1.28
CA PRO A 162 8.57 5.30 0.61
C PRO A 162 8.38 4.97 -0.87
N GLY A 163 7.11 4.90 -1.27
CA GLY A 163 6.77 4.64 -2.67
C GLY A 163 6.73 3.18 -3.10
N LEU A 164 6.86 2.19 -2.19
CA LEU A 164 6.72 0.77 -2.49
C LEU A 164 5.48 0.19 -1.82
N ILE A 165 4.57 -0.38 -2.61
CA ILE A 165 3.41 -1.14 -2.13
C ILE A 165 3.53 -2.57 -2.61
N ILE A 166 3.35 -3.53 -1.71
CA ILE A 166 3.36 -4.96 -2.05
C ILE A 166 2.19 -5.63 -1.33
N ASP A 167 1.32 -6.27 -2.09
CA ASP A 167 0.18 -7.03 -1.58
C ASP A 167 0.29 -8.50 -1.99
N ARG A 168 0.05 -9.39 -1.04
CA ARG A 168 -0.02 -10.83 -1.24
C ARG A 168 -1.48 -11.24 -1.47
N TYR A 169 -1.66 -12.18 -2.39
CA TYR A 169 -2.91 -12.89 -2.67
C TYR A 169 -2.59 -14.38 -2.81
N ASP A 170 -2.62 -15.11 -1.70
CA ASP A 170 -2.23 -16.51 -1.59
C ASP A 170 -0.81 -16.76 -2.14
N ARG A 171 -0.67 -17.35 -3.34
CA ARG A 171 0.60 -17.64 -4.02
C ARG A 171 1.03 -16.57 -5.02
N ALA A 172 0.27 -15.50 -5.14
CA ALA A 172 0.59 -14.39 -6.01
C ALA A 172 0.88 -13.12 -5.22
N VAL A 173 1.75 -12.28 -5.76
CA VAL A 173 2.10 -10.98 -5.19
C VAL A 173 1.87 -9.92 -6.25
N SER A 174 1.19 -8.84 -5.86
CA SER A 174 1.06 -7.62 -6.64
C SER A 174 2.00 -6.57 -6.08
N LEU A 175 2.88 -6.04 -6.93
CA LEU A 175 3.87 -5.02 -6.58
C LEU A 175 3.59 -3.74 -7.35
N GLN A 176 3.64 -2.61 -6.65
CA GLN A 176 3.43 -1.29 -7.22
C GLN A 176 4.48 -0.33 -6.70
N ILE A 177 5.11 0.42 -7.60
CA ILE A 177 6.03 1.50 -7.24
C ILE A 177 5.43 2.85 -7.62
N TYR A 178 5.67 3.87 -6.79
CA TYR A 178 5.26 5.26 -6.98
C TYR A 178 6.44 6.17 -7.37
N SER A 179 7.62 5.58 -7.54
CA SER A 179 8.82 6.25 -8.03
C SER A 179 9.67 5.28 -8.82
N LEU A 180 10.13 5.70 -10.00
CA LEU A 180 11.07 4.92 -10.81
C LEU A 180 12.43 4.73 -10.11
N GLY A 181 12.73 5.52 -9.09
CA GLY A 181 13.94 5.35 -8.28
C GLY A 181 14.06 4.00 -7.59
N LEU A 182 12.95 3.25 -7.46
CA LEU A 182 12.93 1.88 -6.92
C LEU A 182 13.21 0.78 -7.95
N GLU A 183 13.21 1.10 -9.25
CA GLU A 183 13.48 0.12 -10.33
C GLU A 183 14.73 -0.72 -10.11
N PRO A 184 15.90 -0.11 -9.80
CA PRO A 184 17.14 -0.88 -9.62
C PRO A 184 17.08 -1.86 -8.44
N ALA A 185 16.18 -1.64 -7.48
CA ALA A 185 16.02 -2.48 -6.29
C ALA A 185 15.01 -3.63 -6.47
N LEU A 186 14.21 -3.65 -7.55
CA LEU A 186 13.18 -4.68 -7.77
C LEU A 186 13.71 -6.12 -7.73
N PRO A 187 14.88 -6.47 -8.29
CA PRO A 187 15.44 -7.81 -8.14
C PRO A 187 15.67 -8.21 -6.67
N ALA A 188 16.14 -7.27 -5.83
CA ALA A 188 16.34 -7.51 -4.40
C ALA A 188 15.00 -7.66 -3.65
N VAL A 189 13.96 -6.91 -4.06
CA VAL A 189 12.59 -7.05 -3.55
C VAL A 189 12.04 -8.45 -3.84
N VAL A 190 12.10 -8.89 -5.10
CA VAL A 190 11.62 -10.23 -5.51
C VAL A 190 12.37 -11.33 -4.77
N LYS A 191 13.69 -11.18 -4.64
CA LYS A 191 14.53 -12.11 -3.89
C LYS A 191 14.08 -12.20 -2.43
N ALA A 192 13.89 -11.08 -1.74
CA ALA A 192 13.46 -11.03 -0.35
C ALA A 192 12.07 -11.67 -0.12
N ILE A 193 11.14 -11.44 -1.04
CA ILE A 193 9.81 -12.07 -1.00
C ILE A 193 9.94 -13.59 -1.09
N ARG A 194 10.68 -14.09 -2.07
CA ARG A 194 10.82 -15.54 -2.32
C ARG A 194 11.59 -16.27 -1.23
N GLU A 195 12.52 -15.62 -0.57
CA GLU A 195 13.25 -16.18 0.58
C GLU A 195 12.31 -16.46 1.77
N LEU A 196 11.34 -15.58 2.02
CA LEU A 196 10.42 -15.69 3.15
C LEU A 196 9.08 -16.36 2.81
N LEU A 197 8.70 -16.36 1.53
CA LEU A 197 7.46 -16.92 0.99
C LEU A 197 7.80 -17.82 -0.20
N PRO A 198 8.41 -18.99 0.02
CA PRO A 198 8.85 -19.89 -1.06
C PRO A 198 7.67 -20.44 -1.90
N GLU A 199 6.45 -20.42 -1.34
CA GLU A 199 5.23 -20.82 -2.03
C GLU A 199 4.74 -19.80 -3.08
N VAL A 200 5.27 -18.56 -3.10
CA VAL A 200 4.92 -17.55 -4.11
C VAL A 200 5.34 -18.01 -5.50
N LYS A 201 4.36 -18.09 -6.40
CA LYS A 201 4.54 -18.52 -7.79
C LYS A 201 4.64 -17.35 -8.77
N TRP A 202 3.99 -16.23 -8.46
CA TRP A 202 3.88 -15.09 -9.36
C TRP A 202 4.13 -13.78 -8.62
N VAL A 203 4.91 -12.89 -9.23
CA VAL A 203 5.03 -11.50 -8.82
C VAL A 203 4.65 -10.63 -10.02
N TRP A 204 3.49 -9.98 -9.93
CA TRP A 204 2.96 -9.08 -10.93
C TRP A 204 3.30 -7.63 -10.56
N ARG A 205 3.98 -6.93 -11.45
CA ARG A 205 4.20 -5.49 -11.33
C ARG A 205 3.06 -4.73 -11.97
N ARG A 206 2.43 -3.85 -11.22
CA ARG A 206 1.41 -2.93 -11.73
C ARG A 206 2.03 -1.61 -12.15
N ASN A 207 1.52 -1.06 -13.25
CA ASN A 207 1.88 0.28 -13.68
C ASN A 207 0.81 1.26 -13.17
N GLN A 208 1.17 2.16 -12.26
CA GLN A 208 0.28 3.27 -11.84
C GLN A 208 0.92 4.65 -12.05
N ILE A 209 2.18 4.68 -12.38
CA ILE A 209 2.83 5.93 -12.69
C ILE A 209 2.46 6.25 -14.14
N ARG A 210 1.82 7.41 -14.35
CA ARG A 210 1.63 8.00 -15.68
C ARG A 210 2.97 8.50 -16.24
N LEU A 211 4.02 7.72 -16.10
CA LEU A 211 5.32 7.97 -16.67
C LEU A 211 5.33 7.37 -18.05
N ALA A 212 5.95 8.07 -18.99
CA ALA A 212 5.96 7.87 -20.42
C ALA A 212 6.48 6.49 -20.94
N ARG A 213 6.59 5.48 -20.08
CA ARG A 213 6.95 4.10 -20.43
C ARG A 213 5.81 3.16 -20.07
N ALA A 214 4.95 2.92 -21.06
CA ALA A 214 3.85 1.94 -20.97
C ALA A 214 4.34 0.49 -20.68
N ASP A 215 5.61 0.21 -20.81
CA ASP A 215 6.20 -1.13 -20.84
C ASP A 215 6.54 -1.72 -19.45
N ALA A 216 6.20 -1.02 -18.37
CA ALA A 216 6.65 -1.40 -17.04
C ALA A 216 5.69 -2.33 -16.27
N ALA A 217 4.43 -2.50 -16.73
CA ALA A 217 3.51 -3.48 -16.12
C ALA A 217 3.78 -4.88 -16.67
N GLY A 218 3.77 -5.88 -15.82
CA GLY A 218 3.96 -7.25 -16.28
C GLY A 218 4.35 -8.23 -15.17
N LEU A 219 4.45 -9.48 -15.56
CA LEU A 219 4.91 -10.55 -14.70
C LEU A 219 6.44 -10.47 -14.59
N ILE A 220 6.95 -10.10 -13.40
CA ILE A 220 8.40 -9.97 -13.14
C ILE A 220 8.99 -11.24 -12.49
N TYR A 221 8.15 -12.17 -12.06
CA TYR A 221 8.56 -13.49 -11.59
C TYR A 221 7.43 -14.51 -11.84
N GLY A 222 7.80 -15.71 -12.27
CA GLY A 222 6.88 -16.81 -12.60
C GLY A 222 6.50 -16.84 -14.07
N SER A 223 5.60 -17.75 -14.42
CA SER A 223 5.03 -17.91 -15.77
C SER A 223 3.56 -18.32 -15.68
N ASN A 224 2.77 -18.06 -16.72
CA ASN A 224 1.36 -18.49 -16.81
C ASN A 224 0.54 -17.99 -15.60
N LEU A 225 0.52 -16.67 -15.38
CA LEU A 225 -0.32 -16.04 -14.36
C LEU A 225 -1.78 -16.37 -14.66
N PRO A 226 -2.54 -16.97 -13.72
CA PRO A 226 -3.98 -17.20 -13.91
C PRO A 226 -4.75 -15.87 -14.00
N ASP A 227 -5.84 -15.86 -14.75
CA ASP A 227 -6.73 -14.69 -14.88
C ASP A 227 -7.32 -14.28 -13.53
N LYS A 228 -7.55 -15.27 -12.65
CA LYS A 228 -8.09 -15.04 -11.31
C LYS A 228 -7.24 -15.76 -10.27
N ILE A 229 -6.90 -15.03 -9.21
CA ILE A 229 -6.22 -15.56 -8.04
C ILE A 229 -7.24 -15.67 -6.91
N GLU A 230 -7.44 -16.88 -6.41
CA GLU A 230 -8.27 -17.11 -5.22
C GLU A 230 -7.42 -16.94 -3.95
N PHE A 231 -8.05 -16.37 -2.92
CA PHE A 231 -7.43 -16.14 -1.62
C PHE A 231 -8.47 -16.22 -0.51
N ARG A 232 -8.01 -16.19 0.74
CA ARG A 232 -8.88 -16.21 1.92
C ARG A 232 -8.69 -14.94 2.78
N GLU A 233 -9.80 -14.54 3.40
CA GLU A 233 -9.85 -13.49 4.41
C GLU A 233 -10.79 -13.95 5.54
N TYR A 234 -10.26 -14.21 6.73
CA TYR A 234 -11.00 -14.79 7.85
C TYR A 234 -11.82 -16.05 7.47
N GLY A 235 -11.21 -16.95 6.72
CA GLY A 235 -11.82 -18.16 6.20
C GLY A 235 -12.72 -17.98 4.98
N LEU A 236 -13.17 -16.78 4.66
CA LEU A 236 -13.98 -16.46 3.49
C LEU A 236 -13.13 -16.46 2.23
N LYS A 237 -13.68 -16.99 1.14
CA LYS A 237 -13.00 -17.11 -0.16
C LYS A 237 -13.33 -15.92 -1.04
N PHE A 238 -12.31 -15.38 -1.69
CA PHE A 238 -12.43 -14.30 -2.66
C PHE A 238 -11.54 -14.58 -3.85
N SER A 239 -11.84 -13.90 -4.96
CA SER A 239 -10.98 -13.91 -6.15
C SER A 239 -10.61 -12.48 -6.55
N THR A 240 -9.44 -12.33 -7.15
CA THR A 240 -8.98 -11.06 -7.70
C THR A 240 -8.32 -11.25 -9.05
N ASP A 241 -8.37 -10.21 -9.88
CA ASP A 241 -7.65 -10.07 -11.12
C ASP A 241 -6.46 -9.11 -10.89
N LEU A 242 -5.24 -9.62 -10.93
CA LEU A 242 -4.05 -8.79 -10.70
C LEU A 242 -3.76 -7.84 -11.86
N VAL A 243 -4.24 -8.16 -13.05
CA VAL A 243 -4.03 -7.35 -14.27
C VAL A 243 -5.02 -6.20 -14.34
N ASN A 244 -6.32 -6.50 -14.23
CA ASN A 244 -7.41 -5.55 -14.49
C ASN A 244 -8.12 -5.04 -13.22
N GLY A 245 -7.90 -5.66 -12.05
CA GLY A 245 -8.54 -5.26 -10.78
C GLY A 245 -8.13 -3.85 -10.32
N GLN A 246 -8.94 -3.22 -9.47
CA GLN A 246 -8.60 -1.91 -8.88
C GLN A 246 -7.48 -2.03 -7.83
N LYS A 247 -6.79 -0.93 -7.53
CA LYS A 247 -5.61 -0.89 -6.65
C LYS A 247 -4.60 -1.97 -7.05
N THR A 248 -4.22 -2.85 -6.16
CA THR A 248 -3.37 -4.01 -6.39
C THR A 248 -4.16 -5.28 -6.76
N GLY A 249 -5.49 -5.19 -6.77
CA GLY A 249 -6.44 -6.28 -7.06
C GLY A 249 -7.67 -6.27 -6.17
N PHE A 250 -7.50 -5.94 -4.88
CA PHE A 250 -8.57 -5.96 -3.88
C PHE A 250 -8.33 -4.87 -2.81
N PHE A 251 -9.36 -4.51 -2.02
CA PHE A 251 -9.27 -3.51 -0.95
C PHE A 251 -8.92 -4.18 0.39
N LEU A 252 -7.65 -4.55 0.57
CA LEU A 252 -7.16 -5.24 1.77
C LEU A 252 -7.20 -4.36 3.02
N ASP A 253 -7.15 -3.04 2.85
CA ASP A 253 -7.25 -2.05 3.92
C ASP A 253 -8.59 -2.08 4.67
N GLN A 254 -9.66 -2.58 4.03
CA GLN A 254 -11.01 -2.70 4.60
C GLN A 254 -11.26 -4.04 5.32
N ARG A 255 -10.27 -4.92 5.45
CA ARG A 255 -10.46 -6.27 6.03
C ARG A 255 -11.09 -6.25 7.41
N GLU A 256 -10.58 -5.43 8.33
CA GLU A 256 -11.09 -5.35 9.70
C GLU A 256 -12.52 -4.76 9.71
N ASN A 257 -12.81 -3.85 8.81
CA ASN A 257 -14.14 -3.25 8.67
C ASN A 257 -15.16 -4.28 8.16
N ARG A 258 -14.76 -5.15 7.23
CA ARG A 258 -15.61 -6.27 6.79
C ARG A 258 -15.89 -7.25 7.93
N ASN A 259 -14.89 -7.55 8.75
CA ASN A 259 -15.09 -8.41 9.93
C ASN A 259 -15.97 -7.75 11.00
N LEU A 260 -15.85 -6.44 11.19
CA LEU A 260 -16.74 -5.66 12.07
C LEU A 260 -18.20 -5.74 11.55
N VAL A 261 -18.43 -5.54 10.27
CA VAL A 261 -19.76 -5.67 9.64
C VAL A 261 -20.28 -7.10 9.79
N ARG A 262 -19.44 -8.11 9.56
CA ARG A 262 -19.79 -9.53 9.79
C ARG A 262 -20.30 -9.78 11.19
N SER A 263 -19.66 -9.20 12.23
CA SER A 263 -20.00 -9.43 13.64
C SER A 263 -21.37 -8.89 14.05
N VAL A 264 -21.90 -7.92 13.31
CA VAL A 264 -23.21 -7.30 13.60
C VAL A 264 -24.29 -7.68 12.58
N ALA A 265 -24.05 -8.63 11.68
CA ALA A 265 -24.94 -8.92 10.56
C ALA A 265 -26.04 -9.95 10.87
N SER A 266 -25.92 -10.74 11.94
CA SER A 266 -26.83 -11.87 12.24
C SER A 266 -28.29 -11.44 12.31
N GLY A 267 -29.15 -12.12 11.55
CA GLY A 267 -30.58 -11.91 11.48
C GLY A 267 -31.03 -10.64 10.77
N ARG A 268 -30.12 -9.87 10.13
CA ARG A 268 -30.39 -8.56 9.55
C ARG A 268 -30.51 -8.56 8.04
N SER A 269 -31.36 -7.69 7.54
CA SER A 269 -31.37 -7.24 6.15
C SER A 269 -30.18 -6.31 5.90
N PHE A 270 -29.47 -6.49 4.77
CA PHE A 270 -28.21 -5.82 4.52
C PHE A 270 -28.20 -5.06 3.19
N LEU A 271 -27.74 -3.80 3.21
CA LEU A 271 -27.49 -2.99 2.00
C LEU A 271 -26.02 -2.61 1.94
N ASN A 272 -25.36 -2.95 0.82
CA ASN A 272 -23.99 -2.61 0.50
C ASN A 272 -23.95 -1.61 -0.67
N VAL A 273 -23.62 -0.37 -0.39
CA VAL A 273 -23.56 0.72 -1.38
C VAL A 273 -22.10 0.99 -1.78
N CYS A 274 -21.85 1.14 -3.08
CA CYS A 274 -20.51 1.12 -3.69
C CYS A 274 -19.81 -0.21 -3.39
N GLY A 275 -20.56 -1.31 -3.61
CA GLY A 275 -20.20 -2.63 -3.11
C GLY A 275 -19.04 -3.30 -3.83
N TYR A 276 -18.57 -2.75 -4.97
CA TYR A 276 -17.47 -3.26 -5.79
C TYR A 276 -17.63 -4.78 -6.04
N THR A 277 -16.64 -5.58 -5.65
CA THR A 277 -16.65 -7.04 -5.79
C THR A 277 -17.42 -7.77 -4.68
N GLY A 278 -18.30 -7.07 -3.95
CA GLY A 278 -19.22 -7.63 -2.96
C GLY A 278 -18.58 -8.13 -1.66
N ALA A 279 -17.37 -7.71 -1.33
CA ALA A 279 -16.65 -8.25 -0.18
C ALA A 279 -17.35 -7.99 1.17
N PHE A 280 -17.97 -6.83 1.38
CA PHE A 280 -18.81 -6.57 2.54
C PHE A 280 -20.07 -7.44 2.54
N THR A 281 -20.63 -7.72 1.36
CA THR A 281 -21.80 -8.58 1.22
C THR A 281 -21.50 -10.02 1.60
N VAL A 282 -20.37 -10.58 1.13
CA VAL A 282 -19.90 -11.91 1.52
C VAL A 282 -19.70 -11.98 3.03
N ALA A 283 -19.04 -10.94 3.61
CA ALA A 283 -18.81 -10.90 5.05
C ALA A 283 -20.13 -10.83 5.85
N ALA A 284 -21.06 -9.97 5.47
CA ALA A 284 -22.36 -9.86 6.12
C ALA A 284 -23.20 -11.15 6.00
N ALA A 285 -23.23 -11.76 4.81
CA ALA A 285 -23.94 -13.04 4.58
C ALA A 285 -23.35 -14.16 5.44
N ALA A 286 -22.01 -14.27 5.49
CA ALA A 286 -21.34 -15.24 6.37
C ALA A 286 -21.53 -14.92 7.87
N GLY A 287 -21.86 -13.68 8.21
CA GLY A 287 -22.25 -13.26 9.56
C GLY A 287 -23.73 -13.51 9.88
N GLY A 288 -24.49 -14.11 8.96
CA GLY A 288 -25.90 -14.48 9.17
C GLY A 288 -26.89 -13.39 8.73
N ALA A 289 -26.53 -12.49 7.82
CA ALA A 289 -27.49 -11.60 7.17
C ALA A 289 -28.53 -12.44 6.40
N THR A 290 -29.81 -12.13 6.58
CA THR A 290 -30.91 -12.92 6.00
C THR A 290 -31.08 -12.73 4.50
N HIS A 291 -30.86 -11.49 4.07
CA HIS A 291 -30.84 -11.10 2.66
C HIS A 291 -30.01 -9.83 2.48
N SER A 292 -29.54 -9.61 1.27
CA SER A 292 -28.77 -8.41 0.97
C SER A 292 -29.07 -7.82 -0.42
N VAL A 293 -28.77 -6.55 -0.55
CA VAL A 293 -28.65 -5.87 -1.85
C VAL A 293 -27.28 -5.23 -1.93
N THR A 294 -26.55 -5.53 -3.01
CA THR A 294 -25.28 -4.88 -3.35
C THR A 294 -25.49 -3.93 -4.52
N VAL A 295 -25.16 -2.68 -4.34
CA VAL A 295 -25.29 -1.62 -5.35
C VAL A 295 -23.93 -1.15 -5.78
N ASP A 296 -23.65 -1.20 -7.07
CA ASP A 296 -22.48 -0.59 -7.68
C ASP A 296 -22.78 -0.15 -9.10
N ILE A 297 -22.18 0.93 -9.55
CA ILE A 297 -22.40 1.41 -10.93
C ILE A 297 -21.67 0.55 -11.96
N ALA A 298 -20.58 -0.12 -11.54
CA ALA A 298 -19.71 -0.91 -12.40
C ALA A 298 -20.20 -2.36 -12.54
N ARG A 299 -20.90 -2.68 -13.63
CA ARG A 299 -21.34 -4.06 -13.93
C ARG A 299 -20.23 -5.12 -13.84
N PRO A 300 -19.00 -4.88 -14.33
CA PRO A 300 -17.92 -5.86 -14.17
C PRO A 300 -17.58 -6.17 -12.70
N ALA A 301 -17.69 -5.20 -11.80
CA ALA A 301 -17.49 -5.43 -10.38
C ALA A 301 -18.58 -6.32 -9.78
N LEU A 302 -19.84 -6.16 -10.22
CA LEU A 302 -20.95 -7.01 -9.78
C LEU A 302 -20.84 -8.45 -10.28
N ILE A 303 -20.24 -8.69 -11.45
CA ILE A 303 -19.91 -10.03 -11.93
C ILE A 303 -18.91 -10.72 -10.98
N GLU A 304 -17.91 -9.98 -10.52
CA GLU A 304 -16.96 -10.50 -9.52
C GLU A 304 -17.63 -10.66 -8.15
N ALA A 305 -18.59 -9.80 -7.78
CA ALA A 305 -19.38 -9.97 -6.56
C ALA A 305 -20.20 -11.26 -6.60
N GLU A 306 -20.82 -11.59 -7.72
CA GLU A 306 -21.50 -12.86 -7.93
C GLU A 306 -20.55 -14.05 -7.78
N ARG A 307 -19.35 -13.98 -8.40
CA ARG A 307 -18.31 -15.01 -8.25
C ARG A 307 -17.94 -15.20 -6.77
N ASN A 308 -17.70 -14.12 -6.02
CA ASN A 308 -17.32 -14.17 -4.61
C ASN A 308 -18.44 -14.75 -3.73
N LEU A 309 -19.71 -14.47 -4.02
CA LEU A 309 -20.84 -15.12 -3.36
C LEU A 309 -20.85 -16.63 -3.63
N ARG A 310 -20.69 -17.06 -4.88
CA ARG A 310 -20.63 -18.47 -5.27
C ARG A 310 -19.46 -19.22 -4.63
N LEU A 311 -18.27 -18.62 -4.53
CA LEU A 311 -17.10 -19.21 -3.87
C LEU A 311 -17.35 -19.54 -2.40
N ASN A 312 -18.27 -18.82 -1.75
CA ASN A 312 -18.69 -19.04 -0.37
C ASN A 312 -20.01 -19.82 -0.23
N SER A 313 -20.51 -20.42 -1.32
CA SER A 313 -21.77 -21.18 -1.35
C SER A 313 -22.99 -20.35 -0.89
N LEU A 314 -22.97 -19.02 -1.11
CA LEU A 314 -24.04 -18.10 -0.77
C LEU A 314 -25.06 -18.03 -1.92
N ALA A 315 -26.35 -18.20 -1.58
CA ALA A 315 -27.43 -18.27 -2.56
C ALA A 315 -27.77 -16.91 -3.15
N LEU A 316 -27.66 -16.75 -4.48
CA LEU A 316 -27.97 -15.50 -5.18
C LEU A 316 -29.44 -15.09 -5.06
N THR A 317 -30.35 -16.02 -4.74
CA THR A 317 -31.77 -15.73 -4.48
C THR A 317 -31.96 -14.81 -3.27
N SER A 318 -31.05 -14.86 -2.28
CA SER A 318 -31.06 -14.02 -1.08
C SER A 318 -30.15 -12.80 -1.20
N HIS A 319 -29.31 -12.71 -2.24
CA HIS A 319 -28.27 -11.67 -2.37
C HIS A 319 -28.35 -11.01 -3.74
N LYS A 320 -29.13 -9.91 -3.83
CA LYS A 320 -29.35 -9.17 -5.09
C LYS A 320 -28.14 -8.29 -5.44
N LEU A 321 -27.80 -8.25 -6.72
CA LEU A 321 -26.78 -7.36 -7.29
C LEU A 321 -27.45 -6.36 -8.21
N VAL A 322 -27.26 -5.06 -7.97
CA VAL A 322 -27.96 -3.98 -8.68
C VAL A 322 -26.93 -2.99 -9.26
N ALA A 323 -26.94 -2.88 -10.60
CA ALA A 323 -26.13 -1.86 -11.29
C ALA A 323 -26.87 -0.53 -11.30
N ALA A 324 -26.52 0.38 -10.37
CA ALA A 324 -27.13 1.69 -10.23
C ALA A 324 -26.19 2.71 -9.60
N ASP A 325 -26.49 4.00 -9.79
CA ASP A 325 -25.85 5.08 -9.03
C ASP A 325 -26.30 5.03 -7.57
N MET A 326 -25.37 5.29 -6.66
CA MET A 326 -25.60 5.22 -5.22
C MET A 326 -26.67 6.19 -4.72
N TYR A 327 -26.72 7.41 -5.26
CA TYR A 327 -27.69 8.43 -4.85
C TYR A 327 -29.08 8.12 -5.40
N GLU A 328 -29.17 7.70 -6.66
CA GLU A 328 -30.42 7.29 -7.29
C GLU A 328 -31.05 6.12 -6.54
N TYR A 329 -30.27 5.07 -6.28
CA TYR A 329 -30.76 3.90 -5.56
C TYR A 329 -31.25 4.25 -4.15
N LEU A 330 -30.43 4.94 -3.34
CA LEU A 330 -30.79 5.31 -1.97
C LEU A 330 -32.00 6.24 -1.91
N THR A 331 -32.21 7.09 -2.90
CA THR A 331 -33.37 8.01 -2.95
C THR A 331 -34.69 7.26 -3.19
N GLN A 332 -34.65 6.12 -3.91
CA GLN A 332 -35.80 5.29 -4.20
C GLN A 332 -36.13 4.30 -3.06
N CYS A 333 -35.20 4.07 -2.13
CA CYS A 333 -35.43 3.19 -0.99
C CYS A 333 -36.44 3.76 -0.01
N ARG A 334 -37.31 2.89 0.53
CA ARG A 334 -38.19 3.26 1.63
C ARG A 334 -37.38 3.53 2.90
N GLN A 335 -37.87 4.45 3.71
CA GLN A 335 -37.31 4.70 5.04
C GLN A 335 -37.34 3.42 5.88
N GLY A 336 -36.23 3.13 6.59
CA GLY A 336 -36.14 1.97 7.49
C GLY A 336 -36.19 0.61 6.79
N SER A 337 -35.80 0.50 5.52
CA SER A 337 -35.91 -0.74 4.74
C SER A 337 -34.78 -1.74 4.97
N PHE A 338 -33.72 -1.35 5.67
CA PHE A 338 -32.56 -2.23 5.96
C PHE A 338 -32.11 -2.10 7.42
N ASP A 339 -31.70 -3.21 8.01
CA ASP A 339 -31.21 -3.24 9.41
C ASP A 339 -29.73 -2.94 9.52
N LEU A 340 -28.98 -3.14 8.43
CA LEU A 340 -27.55 -2.88 8.34
C LEU A 340 -27.22 -2.30 6.96
N VAL A 341 -26.61 -1.12 6.94
CA VAL A 341 -26.21 -0.44 5.70
C VAL A 341 -24.72 -0.15 5.74
N VAL A 342 -24.01 -0.42 4.64
CA VAL A 342 -22.62 -0.03 4.40
C VAL A 342 -22.56 1.01 3.30
N LEU A 343 -21.86 2.12 3.56
CA LEU A 343 -21.52 3.18 2.63
C LEU A 343 -19.99 3.25 2.53
N ASP A 344 -19.43 2.70 1.46
CA ASP A 344 -17.98 2.70 1.19
C ASP A 344 -17.68 3.33 -0.18
N PRO A 345 -17.91 4.64 -0.34
CA PRO A 345 -17.76 5.31 -1.62
C PRO A 345 -16.29 5.43 -2.02
N PRO A 346 -16.00 5.62 -3.32
CA PRO A 346 -14.66 5.95 -3.79
C PRO A 346 -14.20 7.31 -3.24
N SER A 347 -12.90 7.60 -3.36
CA SER A 347 -12.36 8.90 -2.93
C SER A 347 -13.08 10.05 -3.63
N MET A 348 -13.67 10.95 -2.84
CA MET A 348 -14.50 12.07 -3.33
C MET A 348 -13.70 13.36 -3.57
N ALA A 349 -12.41 13.41 -3.18
CA ALA A 349 -11.52 14.53 -3.48
C ALA A 349 -10.14 14.04 -3.92
N LYS A 350 -9.64 14.60 -5.03
CA LYS A 350 -8.29 14.33 -5.55
C LYS A 350 -7.25 15.29 -4.99
N ASN A 351 -7.66 16.47 -4.58
CA ASN A 351 -6.82 17.54 -4.03
C ASN A 351 -7.57 18.32 -2.95
N ARG A 352 -6.87 19.17 -2.19
CA ARG A 352 -7.48 19.93 -1.07
C ARG A 352 -8.56 20.92 -1.52
N ARG A 353 -8.51 21.43 -2.76
CA ARG A 353 -9.55 22.35 -3.28
C ARG A 353 -10.90 21.68 -3.44
N ASP A 354 -10.91 20.35 -3.65
CA ASP A 354 -12.14 19.56 -3.78
C ASP A 354 -12.71 19.11 -2.43
N ALA A 355 -12.03 19.38 -1.30
CA ALA A 355 -12.42 18.86 0.01
C ALA A 355 -13.84 19.30 0.42
N GLU A 356 -14.20 20.57 0.25
CA GLU A 356 -15.56 21.04 0.59
C GLU A 356 -16.66 20.35 -0.23
N LYS A 357 -16.38 20.11 -1.54
CA LYS A 357 -17.31 19.37 -2.39
C LYS A 357 -17.47 17.93 -1.89
N ALA A 358 -16.37 17.31 -1.49
CA ALA A 358 -16.37 15.97 -0.91
C ALA A 358 -17.17 15.92 0.41
N LEU A 359 -17.02 16.90 1.29
CA LEU A 359 -17.78 16.98 2.55
C LEU A 359 -19.28 17.10 2.31
N ARG A 360 -19.71 17.93 1.35
CA ARG A 360 -21.12 18.01 0.94
C ARG A 360 -21.64 16.67 0.40
N ALA A 361 -20.83 15.97 -0.37
CA ALA A 361 -21.17 14.65 -0.91
C ALA A 361 -21.28 13.60 0.20
N TYR A 362 -20.35 13.57 1.16
CA TYR A 362 -20.43 12.70 2.34
C TYR A 362 -21.68 13.00 3.19
N ARG A 363 -21.98 14.30 3.46
CA ARG A 363 -23.19 14.69 4.18
C ARG A 363 -24.44 14.16 3.48
N ARG A 364 -24.55 14.35 2.16
CA ARG A 364 -25.68 13.85 1.36
C ARG A 364 -25.80 12.34 1.39
N LEU A 365 -24.69 11.63 1.21
CA LEU A 365 -24.66 10.16 1.22
C LEU A 365 -25.11 9.61 2.57
N ASN A 366 -24.57 10.16 3.67
CA ASN A 366 -24.93 9.75 5.03
C ASN A 366 -26.37 10.12 5.41
N GLN A 367 -26.92 11.23 4.89
CA GLN A 367 -28.35 11.56 5.02
C GLN A 367 -29.23 10.47 4.41
N LEU A 368 -28.95 10.08 3.18
CA LEU A 368 -29.71 9.02 2.49
C LEU A 368 -29.52 7.67 3.16
N GLY A 369 -28.28 7.31 3.54
CA GLY A 369 -28.00 6.08 4.25
C GLY A 369 -28.73 5.98 5.60
N ALA A 370 -28.66 7.02 6.42
CA ALA A 370 -29.37 7.07 7.71
C ALA A 370 -30.90 6.97 7.58
N LYS A 371 -31.45 7.52 6.50
CA LYS A 371 -32.90 7.42 6.20
C LYS A 371 -33.33 5.98 5.93
N VAL A 372 -32.52 5.19 5.22
CA VAL A 372 -32.88 3.80 4.84
C VAL A 372 -32.60 2.77 5.90
N VAL A 373 -31.82 3.12 6.94
CA VAL A 373 -31.61 2.24 8.09
C VAL A 373 -32.85 2.20 8.98
N SER A 374 -33.24 1.00 9.39
CA SER A 374 -34.34 0.77 10.37
C SER A 374 -34.02 1.36 11.75
N SER A 375 -35.06 1.67 12.54
CA SER A 375 -34.87 2.10 13.93
C SER A 375 -34.18 1.01 14.72
N GLY A 376 -33.10 1.34 15.46
CA GLY A 376 -32.23 0.36 16.13
C GLY A 376 -31.27 -0.41 15.21
N GLY A 377 -31.24 -0.09 13.90
CA GLY A 377 -30.32 -0.68 12.92
C GLY A 377 -28.91 -0.06 12.97
N TYR A 378 -28.03 -0.49 12.06
CA TYR A 378 -26.65 -0.05 11.98
C TYR A 378 -26.32 0.61 10.64
N LEU A 379 -25.50 1.65 10.68
CA LEU A 379 -24.90 2.29 9.53
C LEU A 379 -23.38 2.21 9.67
N PHE A 380 -22.72 1.48 8.79
CA PHE A 380 -21.28 1.61 8.61
C PHE A 380 -21.02 2.59 7.47
N THR A 381 -20.21 3.62 7.72
CA THR A 381 -19.83 4.59 6.70
C THR A 381 -18.34 4.81 6.72
N ALA A 382 -17.70 4.83 5.53
CA ALA A 382 -16.27 4.97 5.39
C ALA A 382 -15.87 6.11 4.43
N SER A 383 -14.65 6.61 4.60
CA SER A 383 -13.99 7.54 3.70
C SER A 383 -12.54 7.13 3.49
N CYS A 384 -12.13 6.93 2.24
CA CYS A 384 -10.74 6.75 1.84
C CYS A 384 -10.11 8.05 1.30
N THR A 385 -10.75 9.21 1.48
CA THR A 385 -10.31 10.50 0.97
C THR A 385 -9.24 11.11 1.87
N SER A 386 -7.98 11.11 1.45
CA SER A 386 -6.84 11.65 2.21
C SER A 386 -6.94 13.17 2.44
N GLN A 387 -7.68 13.89 1.60
CA GLN A 387 -7.86 15.34 1.65
C GLN A 387 -8.91 15.80 2.67
N VAL A 388 -9.62 14.87 3.30
CA VAL A 388 -10.62 15.09 4.35
C VAL A 388 -10.09 14.50 5.65
N SER A 389 -9.99 15.33 6.69
CA SER A 389 -9.55 14.88 8.03
C SER A 389 -10.62 13.97 8.66
N ARG A 390 -10.24 13.31 9.77
CA ARG A 390 -11.18 12.51 10.56
C ARG A 390 -12.31 13.38 11.13
N GLU A 391 -11.97 14.53 11.66
CA GLU A 391 -12.89 15.49 12.29
C GLU A 391 -13.88 16.04 11.26
N GLU A 392 -13.38 16.47 10.09
CA GLU A 392 -14.22 16.94 8.96
C GLU A 392 -15.19 15.83 8.48
N PHE A 393 -14.71 14.58 8.41
CA PHE A 393 -15.56 13.45 8.03
C PHE A 393 -16.64 13.18 9.09
N LEU A 394 -16.26 13.12 10.38
CA LEU A 394 -17.17 12.92 11.50
C LEU A 394 -18.28 14.00 11.51
N GLU A 395 -17.91 15.26 11.28
CA GLU A 395 -18.86 16.38 11.21
C GLU A 395 -19.82 16.22 10.04
N SER A 396 -19.33 15.85 8.86
CA SER A 396 -20.19 15.63 7.68
C SER A 396 -21.17 14.47 7.88
N VAL A 397 -20.74 13.40 8.59
CA VAL A 397 -21.61 12.26 8.95
C VAL A 397 -22.69 12.69 9.95
N ARG A 398 -22.31 13.40 11.03
CA ARG A 398 -23.23 13.96 12.02
C ARG A 398 -24.34 14.81 11.37
N ASP A 399 -23.92 15.74 10.50
CA ASP A 399 -24.84 16.64 9.82
C ASP A 399 -25.74 15.88 8.83
N GLY A 400 -25.24 14.83 8.20
CA GLY A 400 -26.03 13.96 7.32
C GLY A 400 -27.11 13.20 8.09
N VAL A 401 -26.74 12.57 9.23
CA VAL A 401 -27.68 11.84 10.10
C VAL A 401 -28.76 12.79 10.65
N ALA A 402 -28.37 13.97 11.12
CA ALA A 402 -29.31 14.98 11.61
C ALA A 402 -30.27 15.46 10.51
N ALA A 403 -29.77 15.68 9.27
CA ALA A 403 -30.57 16.05 8.11
C ALA A 403 -31.57 14.96 7.65
N ALA A 404 -31.35 13.71 8.07
CA ALA A 404 -32.31 12.61 7.88
C ALA A 404 -33.39 12.58 8.96
N GLY A 405 -33.38 13.49 9.94
CA GLY A 405 -34.28 13.51 11.10
C GLY A 405 -33.95 12.38 12.08
N ARG A 406 -32.71 11.85 12.08
CA ARG A 406 -32.32 10.69 12.89
C ARG A 406 -31.28 11.07 13.93
N ARG A 407 -31.17 10.28 14.99
CA ARG A 407 -30.10 10.32 15.98
C ARG A 407 -29.33 9.00 15.91
N ALA A 408 -28.02 9.06 16.16
CA ALA A 408 -27.18 7.87 16.18
C ALA A 408 -26.12 7.93 17.26
N MET A 409 -25.65 6.76 17.71
CA MET A 409 -24.51 6.56 18.59
C MET A 409 -23.35 6.00 17.77
N ILE A 410 -22.14 6.48 17.99
CA ILE A 410 -20.92 5.85 17.47
C ILE A 410 -20.65 4.61 18.32
N VAL A 411 -20.74 3.42 17.70
CA VAL A 411 -20.45 2.15 18.35
C VAL A 411 -18.99 1.79 18.21
N HIS A 412 -18.41 2.11 17.04
CA HIS A 412 -17.01 1.84 16.76
C HIS A 412 -16.45 2.83 15.76
N GLU A 413 -15.20 3.25 15.98
CA GLU A 413 -14.39 3.97 15.00
C GLU A 413 -13.31 3.05 14.49
N SER A 414 -13.12 3.02 13.19
CA SER A 414 -12.16 2.14 12.53
C SER A 414 -11.23 2.89 11.58
N PHE A 415 -10.11 2.26 11.31
CA PHE A 415 -9.05 2.76 10.44
C PHE A 415 -8.59 1.63 9.51
N HIS A 416 -7.35 1.73 9.04
CA HIS A 416 -6.72 0.71 8.21
C HIS A 416 -6.58 -0.61 8.98
N ALA A 417 -6.62 -1.71 8.23
CA ALA A 417 -6.22 -3.02 8.73
C ALA A 417 -4.76 -3.00 9.21
N ALA A 418 -4.43 -3.84 10.19
CA ALA A 418 -3.15 -3.81 10.89
C ALA A 418 -1.90 -4.11 10.02
N ASP A 419 -2.09 -4.72 8.86
CA ASP A 419 -1.05 -4.91 7.85
C ASP A 419 -0.75 -3.64 7.03
N HIS A 420 -1.46 -2.53 7.29
CA HIS A 420 -1.24 -1.23 6.71
C HIS A 420 -0.68 -0.24 7.75
N PRO A 421 0.51 -0.47 8.32
CA PRO A 421 1.10 0.42 9.32
C PRO A 421 1.28 1.81 8.75
N ILE A 422 1.20 2.81 9.61
CA ILE A 422 1.38 4.21 9.29
C ILE A 422 2.59 4.70 10.06
N ALA A 423 3.56 5.31 9.37
CA ALA A 423 4.68 5.94 10.05
C ALA A 423 4.17 7.11 10.91
N LEU A 424 4.57 7.15 12.18
CA LEU A 424 4.12 8.18 13.12
C LEU A 424 4.42 9.61 12.60
N ALA A 425 5.55 9.75 11.90
CA ALA A 425 5.99 11.01 11.33
C ALA A 425 5.40 11.32 9.93
N HIS A 426 4.51 10.46 9.40
CA HIS A 426 3.87 10.61 8.09
C HIS A 426 2.34 10.52 8.22
N PRO A 427 1.69 11.57 8.73
CA PRO A 427 0.26 11.59 8.99
C PRO A 427 -0.60 11.43 7.71
N GLU A 428 -0.05 11.75 6.54
CA GLU A 428 -0.69 11.59 5.23
C GLU A 428 -1.07 10.13 4.93
N GLY A 429 -0.41 9.18 5.58
CA GLY A 429 -0.76 7.76 5.52
C GLY A 429 -2.12 7.41 6.14
N ARG A 430 -2.72 8.31 6.93
CA ARG A 430 -4.03 8.10 7.57
C ARG A 430 -5.19 8.46 6.65
N TYR A 431 -5.35 7.75 5.54
CA TYR A 431 -6.39 8.08 4.57
C TYR A 431 -7.74 7.40 4.83
N LEU A 432 -7.78 6.23 5.49
CA LEU A 432 -9.02 5.49 5.75
C LEU A 432 -9.61 5.84 7.13
N LYS A 433 -10.89 6.15 7.15
CA LYS A 433 -11.72 6.43 8.33
C LYS A 433 -13.02 5.67 8.17
N GLY A 434 -13.47 5.00 9.22
CA GLY A 434 -14.75 4.30 9.26
C GLY A 434 -15.49 4.55 10.56
N LEU A 435 -16.81 4.58 10.50
CA LEU A 435 -17.71 4.73 11.65
C LEU A 435 -18.79 3.66 11.57
N LEU A 436 -18.93 2.86 12.62
CA LEU A 436 -20.12 2.05 12.84
C LEU A 436 -21.07 2.82 13.76
N LEU A 437 -22.21 3.20 13.24
CA LEU A 437 -23.23 3.94 13.95
C LEU A 437 -24.41 3.02 14.26
N LYS A 438 -25.01 3.15 15.44
CA LYS A 438 -26.31 2.60 15.78
C LYS A 438 -27.35 3.71 15.68
N ILE A 439 -28.34 3.54 14.80
CA ILE A 439 -29.46 4.49 14.68
C ILE A 439 -30.36 4.30 15.89
N CYS A 440 -30.66 5.40 16.59
CA CYS A 440 -31.50 5.36 17.80
C CYS A 440 -32.93 4.92 17.45
N GLN A 441 -33.59 4.26 18.40
CA GLN A 441 -35.03 4.05 18.36
C GLN A 441 -35.72 5.39 18.53
N GLU A 442 -36.77 5.63 17.74
CA GLU A 442 -37.68 6.77 17.88
C GLU A 442 -38.70 6.50 18.94
#